data_7e30d7128913a4b1bd0b15b1b3c40b12
#
_entry.id   7e30d7128913a4b1bd0b15b1b3c40b12
#
_cell.length_a   1.000
_cell.length_b   1.000
_cell.length_c   1.000
_cell.angle_alpha   90.00
_cell.angle_beta   90.00
_cell.angle_gamma   90.00
#
_symmetry.space_group_name_H-M   'P 1'
#
loop_
_entity.id
_entity.type
_entity.pdbx_description
1 polymer ?
#
loop_
_entity_poly.entity_id
_entity_poly.type
_entity_poly.pdbx_seq_one_letter_code
_entity_poly.pdbx_strand_id
1 'polypeptide(L)'
;MIVHLKVFARNFGFLFSRSQWAIRLLGLSKLKKPASQSGLVMIQIDGLSLTQLQRALQKGHMPFLNSLLQKERYALHTFYSGLPSNTPSVQGELFYGVKTCVPAFNFVDRQSGNAVKMFDTPYVAAVEEKLKEQGEGLLSGGSSYSNIFTGGATESHFCFAKMGWSGILHAVNPLVFPFLIVLYIDIFIRTIILFVIELFLAVVECIKGTLRGKSLQKELEFIWLRAIVCVLLREFIAAGVCIDLMRGLPIIHFNLLGYDEQSHCRGPSSRFAHWSLQGIDDVIKRIYQTIPRSPNREYDLWVYSDHGQERTTGYQLKHGVTLEEAVKKVFDTQAVKSHVGDENNMAL
;
A
#
# COMPACT_ATOMS: atom_id res chain seq x y z
N MET A 1 4.24 -44.89 -2.17
CA MET A 1 2.86 -44.76 -2.59
C MET A 1 2.20 -43.47 -2.08
N ILE A 2 2.16 -43.19 -0.78
CA ILE A 2 1.53 -41.97 -0.19
C ILE A 2 2.13 -40.66 -0.72
N VAL A 3 3.46 -40.59 -0.89
CA VAL A 3 4.16 -39.40 -1.40
C VAL A 3 3.77 -39.12 -2.87
N HIS A 4 3.70 -40.19 -3.69
CA HIS A 4 3.29 -40.05 -5.08
C HIS A 4 1.81 -39.64 -5.22
N LEU A 5 0.93 -40.12 -4.33
CA LEU A 5 -0.46 -39.70 -4.28
C LEU A 5 -0.62 -38.23 -3.87
N LYS A 6 0.16 -37.76 -2.90
CA LYS A 6 0.17 -36.33 -2.52
C LYS A 6 0.70 -35.45 -3.63
N VAL A 7 1.76 -35.86 -4.31
CA VAL A 7 2.29 -35.13 -5.48
C VAL A 7 1.29 -35.14 -6.64
N PHE A 8 0.63 -36.25 -6.91
CA PHE A 8 -0.40 -36.36 -7.94
C PHE A 8 -1.62 -35.47 -7.61
N ALA A 9 -2.14 -35.55 -6.38
CA ALA A 9 -3.28 -34.74 -5.95
C ALA A 9 -2.93 -33.23 -5.97
N ARG A 10 -1.69 -32.88 -5.59
CA ARG A 10 -1.18 -31.51 -5.70
C ARG A 10 -1.11 -31.06 -7.16
N ASN A 11 -0.54 -31.88 -8.04
CA ASN A 11 -0.44 -31.57 -9.47
C ASN A 11 -1.81 -31.51 -10.16
N PHE A 12 -2.76 -32.34 -9.75
CA PHE A 12 -4.14 -32.33 -10.27
C PHE A 12 -4.89 -31.06 -9.77
N GLY A 13 -4.75 -30.70 -8.50
CA GLY A 13 -5.27 -29.45 -7.97
C GLY A 13 -4.68 -28.21 -8.66
N PHE A 14 -3.45 -28.29 -9.16
CA PHE A 14 -2.80 -27.26 -9.95
C PHE A 14 -3.48 -26.99 -11.29
N LEU A 15 -3.95 -28.01 -11.99
CA LEU A 15 -4.63 -27.85 -13.29
C LEU A 15 -5.92 -27.03 -13.15
N PHE A 16 -6.57 -27.06 -11.99
CA PHE A 16 -7.80 -26.33 -11.68
C PHE A 16 -7.57 -25.07 -10.83
N SER A 17 -6.31 -24.71 -10.53
CA SER A 17 -6.01 -23.49 -9.77
C SER A 17 -6.33 -22.25 -10.61
N ARG A 18 -7.18 -21.36 -10.07
CA ARG A 18 -7.53 -20.07 -10.67
C ARG A 18 -6.29 -19.25 -11.05
N SER A 19 -5.30 -19.18 -10.14
CA SER A 19 -4.06 -18.45 -10.41
C SER A 19 -3.27 -19.03 -11.58
N GLN A 20 -3.27 -20.35 -11.79
CA GLN A 20 -2.61 -20.95 -12.95
C GLN A 20 -3.33 -20.61 -14.26
N TRP A 21 -4.65 -20.55 -14.25
CA TRP A 21 -5.40 -20.06 -15.41
C TRP A 21 -5.14 -18.58 -15.68
N ALA A 22 -5.11 -17.74 -14.64
CA ALA A 22 -4.77 -16.33 -14.78
C ALA A 22 -3.36 -16.15 -15.35
N ILE A 23 -2.35 -16.89 -14.85
CA ILE A 23 -0.98 -16.88 -15.38
C ILE A 23 -0.96 -17.21 -16.88
N ARG A 24 -1.71 -18.23 -17.30
CA ARG A 24 -1.80 -18.63 -18.72
C ARG A 24 -2.51 -17.57 -19.57
N LEU A 25 -3.67 -17.08 -19.12
CA LEU A 25 -4.48 -16.08 -19.83
C LEU A 25 -3.73 -14.75 -20.00
N LEU A 26 -2.95 -14.36 -18.99
CA LEU A 26 -2.15 -13.14 -19.01
C LEU A 26 -0.77 -13.33 -19.66
N GLY A 27 -0.41 -14.56 -20.07
CA GLY A 27 0.90 -14.84 -20.66
C GLY A 27 2.09 -14.61 -19.72
N LEU A 28 1.85 -14.69 -18.39
CA LEU A 28 2.88 -14.35 -17.40
C LEU A 28 3.93 -15.46 -17.27
N SER A 29 5.18 -15.06 -17.12
CA SER A 29 6.28 -15.98 -16.84
C SER A 29 6.13 -16.60 -15.46
N LYS A 30 6.56 -17.85 -15.30
CA LYS A 30 6.59 -18.55 -14.02
C LYS A 30 7.86 -19.38 -13.88
N LEU A 31 8.27 -19.59 -12.64
CA LEU A 31 9.37 -20.48 -12.33
C LEU A 31 9.02 -21.92 -12.74
N LYS A 32 9.89 -22.55 -13.53
CA LYS A 32 9.63 -23.91 -14.09
C LYS A 32 10.14 -25.03 -13.17
N LYS A 33 11.15 -24.73 -12.36
CA LYS A 33 11.79 -25.67 -11.43
C LYS A 33 11.74 -25.14 -10.00
N PRO A 34 11.79 -26.00 -8.98
CA PRO A 34 11.91 -25.55 -7.59
C PRO A 34 13.09 -24.62 -7.40
N ALA A 35 12.89 -23.52 -6.68
CA ALA A 35 13.94 -22.59 -6.32
C ALA A 35 14.81 -23.20 -5.21
N SER A 36 16.09 -22.89 -5.25
CA SER A 36 17.04 -23.29 -4.19
C SER A 36 16.96 -22.41 -2.95
N GLN A 37 16.39 -21.20 -3.11
CA GLN A 37 16.26 -20.22 -2.04
C GLN A 37 14.79 -19.87 -1.82
N SER A 38 14.43 -19.67 -0.54
CA SER A 38 13.12 -19.12 -0.17
C SER A 38 12.92 -17.73 -0.80
N GLY A 39 11.69 -17.42 -1.08
CA GLY A 39 11.30 -16.06 -1.45
C GLY A 39 10.88 -15.26 -0.23
N LEU A 40 10.71 -13.97 -0.42
CA LEU A 40 10.27 -13.06 0.63
C LEU A 40 9.00 -12.32 0.18
N VAL A 41 7.99 -12.34 1.05
CA VAL A 41 6.79 -11.50 0.92
C VAL A 41 6.83 -10.43 1.99
N MET A 42 6.82 -9.18 1.58
CA MET A 42 6.85 -8.02 2.47
C MET A 42 5.54 -7.24 2.36
N ILE A 43 4.82 -7.18 3.45
CA ILE A 43 3.56 -6.43 3.57
C ILE A 43 3.82 -5.17 4.38
N GLN A 44 3.73 -4.02 3.73
CA GLN A 44 3.72 -2.72 4.41
C GLN A 44 2.28 -2.36 4.76
N ILE A 45 2.03 -2.03 6.03
CA ILE A 45 0.79 -1.39 6.48
C ILE A 45 1.13 0.07 6.74
N ASP A 46 0.72 0.94 5.84
CA ASP A 46 1.09 2.35 5.85
C ASP A 46 0.60 3.06 7.12
N GLY A 47 1.48 3.82 7.77
CA GLY A 47 1.16 4.71 8.87
C GLY A 47 0.74 4.05 10.20
N LEU A 48 0.92 2.73 10.38
CA LEU A 48 0.43 2.00 11.56
C LEU A 48 1.46 1.98 12.69
N SER A 49 1.30 2.84 13.70
CA SER A 49 2.15 2.81 14.90
C SER A 49 1.90 1.58 15.78
N LEU A 50 2.91 1.19 16.58
CA LEU A 50 2.80 0.10 17.55
C LEU A 50 1.59 0.27 18.49
N THR A 51 1.38 1.48 19.01
CA THR A 51 0.27 1.79 19.91
C THR A 51 -1.08 1.53 19.25
N GLN A 52 -1.24 1.89 17.96
CA GLN A 52 -2.48 1.68 17.23
C GLN A 52 -2.67 0.21 16.86
N LEU A 53 -1.61 -0.49 16.50
CA LEU A 53 -1.64 -1.93 16.30
C LEU A 53 -2.12 -2.67 17.56
N GLN A 54 -1.52 -2.38 18.71
CA GLN A 54 -1.91 -3.00 19.98
C GLN A 54 -3.38 -2.75 20.31
N ARG A 55 -3.87 -1.53 20.09
CA ARG A 55 -5.31 -1.20 20.25
C ARG A 55 -6.19 -1.98 19.29
N ALA A 56 -5.78 -2.13 18.04
CA ALA A 56 -6.51 -2.89 17.04
C ALA A 56 -6.60 -4.38 17.40
N LEU A 57 -5.48 -4.96 17.86
CA LEU A 57 -5.43 -6.35 18.34
C LEU A 57 -6.36 -6.56 19.54
N GLN A 58 -6.28 -5.69 20.55
CA GLN A 58 -7.14 -5.75 21.75
C GLN A 58 -8.64 -5.63 21.43
N LYS A 59 -8.99 -4.81 20.44
CA LYS A 59 -10.38 -4.61 20.00
C LYS A 59 -10.87 -5.66 19.00
N GLY A 60 -10.01 -6.62 18.62
CA GLY A 60 -10.37 -7.67 17.67
C GLY A 60 -10.51 -7.19 16.22
N HIS A 61 -9.89 -6.06 15.86
CA HIS A 61 -9.92 -5.57 14.47
C HIS A 61 -8.94 -6.30 13.54
N MET A 62 -7.94 -6.99 14.09
CA MET A 62 -6.98 -7.80 13.33
C MET A 62 -6.87 -9.21 13.95
N PRO A 63 -7.94 -10.02 13.90
CA PRO A 63 -7.98 -11.32 14.57
C PRO A 63 -7.00 -12.32 13.97
N PHE A 64 -6.75 -12.27 12.67
CA PHE A 64 -5.81 -13.18 12.02
C PHE A 64 -4.36 -12.86 12.41
N LEU A 65 -3.94 -11.61 12.32
CA LEU A 65 -2.61 -11.19 12.76
C LEU A 65 -2.38 -11.50 14.25
N ASN A 66 -3.40 -11.27 15.08
CA ASN A 66 -3.35 -11.65 16.49
C ASN A 66 -3.13 -13.16 16.68
N SER A 67 -3.78 -14.00 15.86
CA SER A 67 -3.60 -15.45 15.91
C SER A 67 -2.18 -15.88 15.49
N LEU A 68 -1.54 -15.18 14.56
CA LEU A 68 -0.15 -15.43 14.19
C LEU A 68 0.80 -15.12 15.33
N LEU A 69 0.60 -13.98 16.01
CA LEU A 69 1.40 -13.60 17.17
C LEU A 69 1.27 -14.59 18.34
N GLN A 70 0.08 -15.15 18.53
CA GLN A 70 -0.18 -16.06 19.66
C GLN A 70 0.17 -17.52 19.38
N LYS A 71 0.00 -18.01 18.14
CA LYS A 71 0.04 -19.44 17.81
C LYS A 71 1.20 -19.84 16.91
N GLU A 72 1.66 -18.95 16.04
CA GLU A 72 2.56 -19.28 14.94
C GLU A 72 4.02 -18.90 15.19
N ARG A 73 4.39 -18.55 16.41
CA ARG A 73 5.75 -18.11 16.77
C ARG A 73 6.22 -16.84 16.05
N TYR A 74 5.29 -16.01 15.59
CA TYR A 74 5.62 -14.67 15.11
C TYR A 74 5.94 -13.78 16.31
N ALA A 75 6.97 -12.94 16.17
CA ALA A 75 7.33 -11.94 17.17
C ALA A 75 7.03 -10.53 16.64
N LEU A 76 6.52 -9.67 17.52
CA LEU A 76 6.33 -8.27 17.25
C LEU A 76 7.55 -7.48 17.71
N HIS A 77 8.19 -6.78 16.78
CA HIS A 77 9.35 -5.94 17.05
C HIS A 77 9.03 -4.49 16.68
N THR A 78 9.64 -3.55 17.39
CA THR A 78 9.70 -2.16 16.99
C THR A 78 10.98 -1.90 16.23
N PHE A 79 10.90 -1.06 15.19
CA PHE A 79 12.10 -0.55 14.56
C PHE A 79 12.01 0.98 14.44
N TYR A 80 13.15 1.61 14.35
CA TYR A 80 13.25 3.06 14.17
C TYR A 80 13.25 3.38 12.69
N SER A 81 12.20 4.05 12.22
CA SER A 81 12.00 4.39 10.80
C SER A 81 12.90 5.53 10.27
N GLY A 82 13.75 6.10 11.13
CA GLY A 82 14.59 7.23 10.72
C GLY A 82 13.88 8.58 10.76
N LEU A 83 14.59 9.62 10.31
CA LEU A 83 14.08 10.96 10.11
C LEU A 83 14.47 11.46 8.72
N PRO A 84 13.53 12.02 7.96
CA PRO A 84 12.10 12.16 8.25
C PRO A 84 11.35 10.83 8.23
N SER A 85 10.39 10.67 9.15
CA SER A 85 9.55 9.48 9.25
C SER A 85 8.35 9.60 8.31
N ASN A 86 8.55 9.29 7.04
CA ASN A 86 7.53 9.31 6.00
C ASN A 86 7.80 8.22 4.94
N THR A 87 6.78 7.82 4.22
CA THR A 87 6.83 6.72 3.25
C THR A 87 7.96 6.85 2.21
N PRO A 88 8.16 8.00 1.53
CA PRO A 88 9.25 8.11 0.55
C PRO A 88 10.65 7.91 1.15
N SER A 89 10.90 8.46 2.32
CA SER A 89 12.21 8.29 3.00
C SER A 89 12.45 6.86 3.40
N VAL A 90 11.48 6.24 4.06
CA VAL A 90 11.60 4.87 4.55
C VAL A 90 11.69 3.87 3.40
N GLN A 91 10.89 4.04 2.35
CA GLN A 91 10.99 3.18 1.17
C GLN A 91 12.31 3.36 0.42
N GLY A 92 12.83 4.58 0.31
CA GLY A 92 14.14 4.83 -0.29
C GLY A 92 15.26 4.16 0.49
N GLU A 93 15.25 4.25 1.82
CA GLU A 93 16.22 3.57 2.68
C GLU A 93 16.07 2.05 2.61
N LEU A 94 14.84 1.54 2.70
CA LEU A 94 14.58 0.10 2.68
C LEU A 94 14.94 -0.53 1.34
N PHE A 95 14.59 0.11 0.23
CA PHE A 95 14.76 -0.49 -1.10
C PHE A 95 16.16 -0.32 -1.68
N TYR A 96 16.87 0.73 -1.30
CA TYR A 96 18.18 1.06 -1.86
C TYR A 96 19.30 1.19 -0.83
N GLY A 97 18.99 1.09 0.47
CA GLY A 97 19.98 1.23 1.55
C GLY A 97 20.48 2.67 1.76
N VAL A 98 19.84 3.67 1.14
CA VAL A 98 20.29 5.07 1.16
C VAL A 98 19.53 5.85 2.23
N LYS A 99 20.22 6.16 3.33
CA LYS A 99 19.64 6.93 4.45
C LYS A 99 19.37 8.37 4.06
N THR A 100 18.27 8.93 4.60
CA THR A 100 17.89 10.35 4.42
C THR A 100 17.85 10.81 2.96
N CYS A 101 17.53 9.90 2.05
CA CYS A 101 17.53 10.15 0.60
C CYS A 101 16.43 11.13 0.16
N VAL A 102 15.32 11.21 0.90
CA VAL A 102 14.17 12.07 0.61
C VAL A 102 13.85 12.92 1.82
N PRO A 103 13.93 14.26 1.74
CA PRO A 103 13.75 15.14 2.91
C PRO A 103 12.29 15.28 3.37
N ALA A 104 11.32 15.15 2.46
CA ALA A 104 9.89 15.26 2.73
C ALA A 104 9.07 14.79 1.53
N PHE A 105 7.75 14.68 1.67
CA PHE A 105 6.84 14.48 0.53
C PHE A 105 6.89 15.62 -0.50
N ASN A 106 7.05 16.85 0.00
CA ASN A 106 7.22 18.03 -0.84
C ASN A 106 8.47 18.78 -0.35
N PHE A 107 9.37 19.09 -1.26
CA PHE A 107 10.59 19.84 -0.96
C PHE A 107 11.07 20.63 -2.17
N VAL A 108 11.95 21.59 -1.95
CA VAL A 108 12.61 22.30 -3.03
C VAL A 108 13.96 21.63 -3.28
N ASP A 109 14.15 21.12 -4.49
CA ASP A 109 15.45 20.60 -4.91
C ASP A 109 16.45 21.75 -5.01
N ARG A 110 17.54 21.69 -4.24
CA ARG A 110 18.53 22.78 -4.16
C ARG A 110 19.31 22.98 -5.47
N GLN A 111 19.43 21.95 -6.30
CA GLN A 111 20.18 22.04 -7.55
C GLN A 111 19.35 22.70 -8.65
N SER A 112 18.09 22.31 -8.80
CA SER A 112 17.21 22.84 -9.85
C SER A 112 16.38 24.05 -9.39
N GLY A 113 16.22 24.28 -8.09
CA GLY A 113 15.31 25.28 -7.53
C GLY A 113 13.83 24.94 -7.67
N ASN A 114 13.49 23.74 -8.19
CA ASN A 114 12.13 23.32 -8.43
C ASN A 114 11.50 22.69 -7.20
N ALA A 115 10.20 22.91 -7.03
CA ALA A 115 9.40 22.18 -6.04
C ALA A 115 9.19 20.74 -6.54
N VAL A 116 9.66 19.77 -5.75
CA VAL A 116 9.50 18.34 -5.98
C VAL A 116 8.35 17.82 -5.15
N LYS A 117 7.43 17.11 -5.77
CA LYS A 117 6.30 16.43 -5.11
C LYS A 117 6.43 14.93 -5.32
N MET A 118 6.43 14.16 -4.23
CA MET A 118 6.64 12.70 -4.27
C MET A 118 5.41 11.91 -4.75
N PHE A 119 4.38 12.60 -5.24
CA PHE A 119 3.24 12.02 -5.97
C PHE A 119 3.29 12.29 -7.48
N ASP A 120 4.21 13.14 -7.94
CA ASP A 120 4.35 13.48 -9.36
C ASP A 120 5.36 12.54 -10.00
N THR A 121 4.90 11.66 -10.87
CA THR A 121 5.70 10.60 -11.51
C THR A 121 7.05 11.08 -12.06
N PRO A 122 7.18 12.19 -12.80
CA PRO A 122 8.46 12.64 -13.31
C PRO A 122 9.50 12.91 -12.22
N TYR A 123 9.08 13.52 -11.13
CA TYR A 123 9.98 13.83 -10.01
C TYR A 123 10.36 12.58 -9.22
N VAL A 124 9.39 11.72 -8.95
CA VAL A 124 9.63 10.45 -8.23
C VAL A 124 10.57 9.56 -9.03
N ALA A 125 10.34 9.44 -10.35
CA ALA A 125 11.22 8.69 -11.24
C ALA A 125 12.66 9.24 -11.24
N ALA A 126 12.84 10.57 -11.30
CA ALA A 126 14.15 11.20 -11.24
C ALA A 126 14.87 10.95 -9.89
N VAL A 127 14.14 10.96 -8.78
CA VAL A 127 14.68 10.60 -7.47
C VAL A 127 15.08 9.13 -7.45
N GLU A 128 14.25 8.23 -7.96
CA GLU A 128 14.55 6.79 -7.99
C GLU A 128 15.78 6.48 -8.86
N GLU A 129 15.97 7.15 -9.99
CA GLU A 129 17.19 6.98 -10.80
C GLU A 129 18.46 7.34 -10.01
N LYS A 130 18.43 8.44 -9.25
CA LYS A 130 19.57 8.80 -8.36
C LYS A 130 19.80 7.75 -7.26
N LEU A 131 18.75 7.10 -6.77
CA LEU A 131 18.86 6.03 -5.77
C LEU A 131 19.50 4.77 -6.39
N LYS A 132 19.14 4.42 -7.61
CA LYS A 132 19.71 3.29 -8.37
C LYS A 132 21.20 3.43 -8.63
N GLU A 133 21.71 4.65 -8.79
CA GLU A 133 23.16 4.91 -8.93
C GLU A 133 23.95 4.50 -7.69
N GLN A 134 23.29 4.42 -6.52
CA GLN A 134 23.93 4.12 -5.24
C GLN A 134 23.86 2.63 -4.84
N GLY A 135 22.95 1.87 -5.44
CA GLY A 135 22.82 0.45 -5.15
C GLY A 135 21.73 -0.25 -5.95
N GLU A 136 21.85 -1.57 -6.02
CA GLU A 136 20.81 -2.42 -6.60
C GLU A 136 19.56 -2.41 -5.72
N GLY A 137 18.39 -2.29 -6.35
CA GLY A 137 17.12 -2.29 -5.63
C GLY A 137 16.81 -3.64 -4.98
N LEU A 138 16.34 -3.62 -3.74
CA LEU A 138 15.97 -4.80 -2.96
C LEU A 138 14.99 -5.72 -3.68
N LEU A 139 14.10 -5.16 -4.51
CA LEU A 139 13.02 -5.90 -5.17
C LEU A 139 13.41 -6.43 -6.55
N SER A 140 14.70 -6.43 -6.87
CA SER A 140 15.22 -6.93 -8.15
C SER A 140 14.74 -8.36 -8.42
N GLY A 141 14.26 -8.60 -9.66
CA GLY A 141 13.69 -9.88 -10.07
C GLY A 141 12.28 -10.19 -9.51
N GLY A 142 11.72 -9.32 -8.69
CA GLY A 142 10.43 -9.48 -8.03
C GLY A 142 9.35 -8.52 -8.51
N SER A 143 8.33 -8.32 -7.67
CA SER A 143 7.22 -7.41 -7.91
C SER A 143 7.02 -6.39 -6.78
N SER A 144 6.51 -5.22 -7.16
CA SER A 144 6.27 -4.06 -6.31
C SER A 144 4.87 -3.51 -6.55
N TYR A 145 4.07 -3.32 -5.49
CA TYR A 145 2.70 -2.83 -5.60
C TYR A 145 2.46 -1.63 -4.68
N SER A 146 1.87 -0.56 -5.25
CA SER A 146 1.38 0.61 -4.51
C SER A 146 2.44 1.28 -3.64
N ASN A 147 3.64 1.39 -4.17
CA ASN A 147 4.79 2.02 -3.52
C ASN A 147 5.10 3.39 -4.16
N ILE A 148 5.88 4.21 -3.46
CA ILE A 148 6.46 5.43 -4.03
C ILE A 148 7.46 5.03 -5.12
N PHE A 149 8.41 4.16 -4.79
CA PHE A 149 9.45 3.66 -5.69
C PHE A 149 9.16 2.24 -6.15
N THR A 150 9.78 1.86 -7.28
CA THR A 150 9.71 0.48 -7.77
C THR A 150 10.60 -0.47 -6.98
N GLY A 151 11.62 0.06 -6.29
CA GLY A 151 12.60 -0.73 -5.54
C GLY A 151 13.46 -1.63 -6.44
N GLY A 152 13.59 -1.31 -7.73
CA GLY A 152 14.28 -2.15 -8.71
C GLY A 152 13.47 -3.37 -9.17
N ALA A 153 12.19 -3.48 -8.82
CA ALA A 153 11.33 -4.60 -9.21
C ALA A 153 11.22 -4.73 -10.73
N THR A 154 11.25 -5.97 -11.22
CA THR A 154 11.02 -6.28 -12.63
C THR A 154 9.60 -5.91 -13.05
N GLU A 155 8.64 -6.14 -12.17
CA GLU A 155 7.23 -5.81 -12.37
C GLU A 155 6.76 -4.84 -11.28
N SER A 156 6.29 -3.67 -11.68
CA SER A 156 5.78 -2.66 -10.76
C SER A 156 4.37 -2.25 -11.14
N HIS A 157 3.47 -2.26 -10.16
CA HIS A 157 2.05 -1.99 -10.32
C HIS A 157 1.63 -0.90 -9.35
N PHE A 158 0.99 0.15 -9.84
CA PHE A 158 0.54 1.28 -9.03
C PHE A 158 1.66 1.98 -8.24
N CYS A 159 2.92 1.92 -8.72
CA CYS A 159 4.05 2.63 -8.11
C CYS A 159 4.18 4.03 -8.72
N PHE A 160 4.33 5.06 -7.89
CA PHE A 160 4.37 6.45 -8.37
C PHE A 160 5.54 6.72 -9.31
N ALA A 161 6.71 6.13 -9.07
CA ALA A 161 7.87 6.28 -9.96
C ALA A 161 7.66 5.77 -11.40
N LYS A 162 6.67 4.91 -11.63
CA LYS A 162 6.40 4.30 -12.95
C LYS A 162 4.93 4.38 -13.36
N MET A 163 4.13 5.19 -12.69
CA MET A 163 2.71 5.31 -12.96
C MET A 163 2.47 6.13 -14.23
N GLY A 164 2.07 5.45 -15.31
CA GLY A 164 1.63 6.08 -16.54
C GLY A 164 0.29 5.49 -17.00
N TRP A 165 -0.64 6.33 -17.42
CA TRP A 165 -1.96 5.90 -17.93
C TRP A 165 -1.85 4.87 -19.07
N SER A 166 -0.80 4.97 -19.90
CA SER A 166 -0.53 4.02 -20.97
C SER A 166 -0.24 2.60 -20.45
N GLY A 167 0.47 2.46 -19.32
CA GLY A 167 0.79 1.16 -18.73
C GLY A 167 -0.43 0.42 -18.21
N ILE A 168 -1.39 1.12 -17.61
CA ILE A 168 -2.61 0.52 -17.05
C ILE A 168 -3.54 0.01 -18.17
N LEU A 169 -3.71 0.79 -19.24
CA LEU A 169 -4.59 0.44 -20.37
C LEU A 169 -4.03 -0.68 -21.25
N HIS A 170 -2.70 -0.82 -21.32
CA HIS A 170 -2.07 -1.89 -22.11
C HIS A 170 -1.80 -3.17 -21.30
N ALA A 171 -1.85 -3.11 -19.96
CA ALA A 171 -1.52 -4.24 -19.09
C ALA A 171 -2.54 -5.39 -19.16
N VAL A 172 -3.78 -5.12 -19.54
CA VAL A 172 -4.83 -6.15 -19.63
C VAL A 172 -5.42 -6.15 -21.04
N ASN A 173 -5.20 -7.25 -21.77
CA ASN A 173 -5.89 -7.47 -23.03
C ASN A 173 -7.42 -7.44 -22.79
N PRO A 174 -8.17 -6.54 -23.43
CA PRO A 174 -9.62 -6.41 -23.23
C PRO A 174 -10.38 -7.72 -23.44
N LEU A 175 -9.88 -8.60 -24.30
CA LEU A 175 -10.48 -9.92 -24.56
C LEU A 175 -10.27 -10.91 -23.40
N VAL A 176 -9.23 -10.74 -22.60
CA VAL A 176 -8.93 -11.61 -21.43
C VAL A 176 -9.69 -11.16 -20.19
N PHE A 177 -10.05 -9.88 -20.10
CA PHE A 177 -10.70 -9.32 -18.92
C PHE A 177 -12.02 -10.01 -18.52
N PRO A 178 -12.97 -10.32 -19.44
CA PRO A 178 -14.19 -11.05 -19.09
C PRO A 178 -13.91 -12.44 -18.51
N PHE A 179 -12.91 -13.14 -19.04
CA PHE A 179 -12.50 -14.45 -18.51
C PHE A 179 -11.91 -14.35 -17.11
N LEU A 180 -11.16 -13.30 -16.80
CA LEU A 180 -10.64 -13.05 -15.45
C LEU A 180 -11.80 -12.75 -14.48
N ILE A 181 -12.81 -11.98 -14.88
CA ILE A 181 -14.01 -11.75 -14.06
C ILE A 181 -14.69 -13.08 -13.72
N VAL A 182 -14.93 -13.93 -14.71
CA VAL A 182 -15.55 -15.24 -14.49
C VAL A 182 -14.69 -16.11 -13.58
N LEU A 183 -13.38 -16.11 -13.78
CA LEU A 183 -12.42 -16.90 -13.00
C LEU A 183 -12.36 -16.48 -11.53
N TYR A 184 -12.53 -15.19 -11.26
CA TYR A 184 -12.50 -14.58 -9.93
C TYR A 184 -13.84 -13.97 -9.52
N ILE A 185 -14.96 -14.55 -9.99
CA ILE A 185 -16.31 -13.99 -9.81
C ILE A 185 -16.68 -13.79 -8.34
N ASP A 186 -16.25 -14.68 -7.46
CA ASP A 186 -16.44 -14.56 -6.01
C ASP A 186 -15.69 -13.37 -5.42
N ILE A 187 -14.45 -13.13 -5.84
CA ILE A 187 -13.67 -11.96 -5.42
C ILE A 187 -14.30 -10.69 -6.00
N PHE A 188 -14.73 -10.74 -7.27
CA PHE A 188 -15.36 -9.61 -7.93
C PHE A 188 -16.66 -9.20 -7.23
N ILE A 189 -17.56 -10.15 -6.96
CA ILE A 189 -18.81 -9.90 -6.23
C ILE A 189 -18.50 -9.36 -4.82
N ARG A 190 -17.58 -9.99 -4.10
CA ARG A 190 -17.16 -9.51 -2.78
C ARG A 190 -16.63 -8.06 -2.84
N THR A 191 -15.80 -7.74 -3.83
CA THR A 191 -15.24 -6.41 -4.02
C THR A 191 -16.33 -5.38 -4.28
N ILE A 192 -17.33 -5.69 -5.12
CA ILE A 192 -18.49 -4.82 -5.35
C ILE A 192 -19.27 -4.60 -4.05
N ILE A 193 -19.56 -5.66 -3.31
CA ILE A 193 -20.29 -5.54 -2.04
C ILE A 193 -19.52 -4.64 -1.06
N LEU A 194 -18.22 -4.88 -0.89
CA LEU A 194 -17.38 -4.07 0.00
C LEU A 194 -17.29 -2.61 -0.47
N PHE A 195 -17.20 -2.40 -1.78
CA PHE A 195 -17.17 -1.06 -2.37
C PHE A 195 -18.47 -0.29 -2.10
N VAL A 196 -19.63 -0.94 -2.28
CA VAL A 196 -20.93 -0.32 -1.99
C VAL A 196 -21.08 0.00 -0.50
N ILE A 197 -20.67 -0.93 0.38
CA ILE A 197 -20.68 -0.70 1.83
C ILE A 197 -19.78 0.49 2.18
N GLU A 198 -18.56 0.52 1.64
CA GLU A 198 -17.59 1.59 1.90
C GLU A 198 -18.10 2.95 1.38
N LEU A 199 -18.69 2.96 0.19
CA LEU A 199 -19.31 4.16 -0.37
C LEU A 199 -20.45 4.69 0.52
N PHE A 200 -21.33 3.80 0.99
CA PHE A 200 -22.39 4.17 1.92
C PHE A 200 -21.84 4.75 3.22
N LEU A 201 -20.84 4.10 3.84
CA LEU A 201 -20.20 4.59 5.05
C LEU A 201 -19.50 5.93 4.82
N ALA A 202 -18.88 6.13 3.66
CA ALA A 202 -18.23 7.38 3.29
C ALA A 202 -19.23 8.53 3.14
N VAL A 203 -20.39 8.28 2.53
CA VAL A 203 -21.48 9.28 2.41
C VAL A 203 -22.01 9.68 3.80
N VAL A 204 -22.27 8.71 4.68
CA VAL A 204 -22.71 8.99 6.06
C VAL A 204 -21.69 9.87 6.80
N GLU A 205 -20.40 9.61 6.61
CA GLU A 205 -19.33 10.40 7.23
C GLU A 205 -19.18 11.78 6.59
N CYS A 206 -19.35 11.90 5.28
CA CYS A 206 -19.38 13.19 4.59
C CYS A 206 -20.46 14.10 5.20
N ILE A 207 -21.69 13.59 5.36
CA ILE A 207 -22.78 14.33 5.99
C ILE A 207 -22.40 14.77 7.41
N LYS A 208 -21.85 13.87 8.22
CA LYS A 208 -21.41 14.21 9.59
C LYS A 208 -20.25 15.22 9.60
N GLY A 209 -19.31 15.10 8.67
CA GLY A 209 -18.18 16.01 8.52
C GLY A 209 -18.65 17.43 8.18
N THR A 210 -19.55 17.54 7.20
CA THR A 210 -20.13 18.81 6.77
C THR A 210 -20.95 19.48 7.88
N LEU A 211 -21.76 18.70 8.62
CA LEU A 211 -22.48 19.20 9.78
C LEU A 211 -21.56 19.70 10.91
N ARG A 212 -20.32 19.25 10.96
CA ARG A 212 -19.29 19.70 11.90
C ARG A 212 -18.41 20.83 11.34
N GLY A 213 -18.81 21.45 10.22
CA GLY A 213 -18.12 22.59 9.63
C GLY A 213 -16.94 22.25 8.72
N LYS A 214 -16.76 20.98 8.31
CA LYS A 214 -15.76 20.64 7.30
C LYS A 214 -16.23 21.05 5.89
N SER A 215 -15.28 21.31 5.00
CA SER A 215 -15.56 21.65 3.61
C SER A 215 -16.26 20.48 2.91
N LEU A 216 -17.44 20.74 2.32
CA LEU A 216 -18.19 19.75 1.55
C LEU A 216 -17.38 19.20 0.36
N GLN A 217 -16.63 20.07 -0.32
CA GLN A 217 -15.82 19.66 -1.47
C GLN A 217 -14.76 18.63 -1.04
N LYS A 218 -13.98 18.92 0.00
CA LYS A 218 -12.96 17.97 0.53
C LYS A 218 -13.59 16.65 0.99
N GLU A 219 -14.76 16.70 1.62
CA GLU A 219 -15.49 15.49 2.04
C GLU A 219 -15.99 14.66 0.85
N LEU A 220 -16.43 15.29 -0.25
CA LEU A 220 -16.85 14.59 -1.47
C LEU A 220 -15.67 13.94 -2.21
N GLU A 221 -14.54 14.63 -2.33
CA GLU A 221 -13.30 14.08 -2.90
C GLU A 221 -12.85 12.85 -2.11
N PHE A 222 -12.91 12.92 -0.78
CA PHE A 222 -12.53 11.82 0.10
C PHE A 222 -13.42 10.57 -0.02
N ILE A 223 -14.70 10.71 -0.43
CA ILE A 223 -15.59 9.55 -0.65
C ILE A 223 -15.00 8.61 -1.69
N TRP A 224 -14.62 9.15 -2.84
CA TRP A 224 -14.07 8.35 -3.95
C TRP A 224 -12.68 7.81 -3.64
N LEU A 225 -11.80 8.64 -3.12
CA LEU A 225 -10.46 8.24 -2.74
C LEU A 225 -10.51 7.05 -1.76
N ARG A 226 -11.33 7.14 -0.74
CA ARG A 226 -11.54 6.11 0.26
C ARG A 226 -12.02 4.79 -0.35
N ALA A 227 -13.07 4.82 -1.18
CA ALA A 227 -13.62 3.62 -1.78
C ALA A 227 -12.62 2.95 -2.75
N ILE A 228 -11.86 3.76 -3.50
CA ILE A 228 -10.84 3.27 -4.44
C ILE A 228 -9.66 2.68 -3.67
N VAL A 229 -9.06 3.41 -2.73
CA VAL A 229 -7.84 2.98 -2.04
C VAL A 229 -8.11 1.86 -1.04
N CYS A 230 -9.13 2.02 -0.17
CA CYS A 230 -9.38 1.04 0.89
C CYS A 230 -10.03 -0.25 0.40
N VAL A 231 -10.63 -0.27 -0.79
CA VAL A 231 -11.30 -1.47 -1.31
C VAL A 231 -10.71 -1.90 -2.64
N LEU A 232 -10.87 -1.12 -3.72
CA LEU A 232 -10.50 -1.59 -5.05
C LEU A 232 -9.00 -1.87 -5.16
N LEU A 233 -8.16 -0.90 -4.83
CA LEU A 233 -6.71 -1.04 -4.91
C LEU A 233 -6.22 -2.20 -4.03
N ARG A 234 -6.71 -2.30 -2.79
CA ARG A 234 -6.39 -3.40 -1.87
C ARG A 234 -6.73 -4.77 -2.45
N GLU A 235 -7.93 -4.95 -3.04
CA GLU A 235 -8.35 -6.23 -3.61
C GLU A 235 -7.54 -6.57 -4.88
N PHE A 236 -7.22 -5.58 -5.73
CA PHE A 236 -6.34 -5.79 -6.89
C PHE A 236 -4.93 -6.18 -6.48
N ILE A 237 -4.34 -5.51 -5.50
CA ILE A 237 -3.03 -5.86 -4.96
C ILE A 237 -3.05 -7.31 -4.45
N ALA A 238 -4.03 -7.66 -3.62
CA ALA A 238 -4.12 -9.00 -3.05
C ALA A 238 -4.26 -10.10 -4.13
N ALA A 239 -5.01 -9.84 -5.20
CA ALA A 239 -5.15 -10.76 -6.32
C ALA A 239 -3.83 -10.91 -7.09
N GLY A 240 -3.15 -9.78 -7.40
CA GLY A 240 -1.85 -9.76 -8.07
C GLY A 240 -0.78 -10.51 -7.28
N VAL A 241 -0.65 -10.23 -5.99
CA VAL A 241 0.29 -10.91 -5.09
C VAL A 241 0.04 -12.42 -5.02
N CYS A 242 -1.24 -12.86 -4.97
CA CYS A 242 -1.55 -14.28 -5.03
C CYS A 242 -1.12 -14.93 -6.35
N ILE A 243 -1.23 -14.22 -7.47
CA ILE A 243 -0.73 -14.68 -8.77
C ILE A 243 0.81 -14.78 -8.74
N ASP A 244 1.49 -13.78 -8.23
CA ASP A 244 2.96 -13.74 -8.18
C ASP A 244 3.56 -14.82 -7.27
N LEU A 245 2.91 -15.12 -6.15
CA LEU A 245 3.24 -16.28 -5.31
C LEU A 245 3.19 -17.59 -6.11
N MET A 246 2.16 -17.75 -6.93
CA MET A 246 1.99 -18.95 -7.76
C MET A 246 2.94 -19.00 -8.96
N ARG A 247 3.50 -17.86 -9.36
CA ARG A 247 4.58 -17.74 -10.36
C ARG A 247 5.95 -18.08 -9.78
N GLY A 248 6.12 -17.94 -8.47
CA GLY A 248 7.38 -18.20 -7.77
C GLY A 248 8.36 -17.03 -7.83
N LEU A 249 7.89 -15.76 -7.84
CA LEU A 249 8.78 -14.59 -7.85
C LEU A 249 9.64 -14.56 -6.58
N PRO A 250 10.93 -14.11 -6.66
CA PRO A 250 11.85 -14.20 -5.52
C PRO A 250 11.48 -13.27 -4.37
N ILE A 251 10.97 -12.10 -4.68
CA ILE A 251 10.56 -11.10 -3.70
C ILE A 251 9.29 -10.39 -4.18
N ILE A 252 8.36 -10.19 -3.26
CA ILE A 252 7.07 -9.54 -3.51
C ILE A 252 6.86 -8.51 -2.41
N HIS A 253 6.76 -7.25 -2.77
CA HIS A 253 6.50 -6.16 -1.83
C HIS A 253 5.23 -5.43 -2.20
N PHE A 254 4.40 -5.11 -1.20
CA PHE A 254 3.23 -4.28 -1.43
C PHE A 254 2.87 -3.43 -0.22
N ASN A 255 2.36 -2.23 -0.51
CA ASN A 255 1.91 -1.27 0.49
C ASN A 255 0.38 -1.21 0.54
N LEU A 256 -0.18 -1.28 1.74
CA LEU A 256 -1.62 -1.20 2.03
C LEU A 256 -1.94 0.17 2.65
N LEU A 257 -2.28 1.12 1.79
CA LEU A 257 -2.47 2.54 2.11
C LEU A 257 -3.71 2.86 2.96
N GLY A 258 -4.71 1.96 2.98
CA GLY A 258 -6.05 2.28 3.48
C GLY A 258 -6.12 2.75 4.94
N TYR A 259 -5.21 2.32 5.81
CA TYR A 259 -5.17 2.79 7.20
C TYR A 259 -4.63 4.21 7.30
N ASP A 260 -3.55 4.52 6.58
CA ASP A 260 -2.93 5.85 6.56
C ASP A 260 -3.89 6.92 6.05
N GLU A 261 -4.54 6.68 4.91
CA GLU A 261 -5.54 7.55 4.33
C GLU A 261 -6.70 7.87 5.28
N GLN A 262 -7.22 6.85 5.96
CA GLN A 262 -8.26 7.04 6.96
C GLN A 262 -7.76 7.82 8.18
N SER A 263 -6.52 7.60 8.57
CA SER A 263 -5.90 8.22 9.72
C SER A 263 -5.64 9.70 9.50
N HIS A 264 -5.21 10.10 8.31
CA HIS A 264 -5.06 11.51 7.92
C HIS A 264 -6.39 12.28 8.00
N CYS A 265 -7.46 11.71 7.50
CA CYS A 265 -8.75 12.39 7.41
C CYS A 265 -9.58 12.34 8.71
N ARG A 266 -9.47 11.25 9.48
CA ARG A 266 -10.34 10.97 10.62
C ARG A 266 -9.61 10.76 11.95
N GLY A 267 -8.30 10.69 11.91
CA GLY A 267 -7.40 10.38 13.03
C GLY A 267 -7.12 8.88 13.18
N PRO A 268 -5.92 8.52 13.67
CA PRO A 268 -5.42 7.15 13.70
C PRO A 268 -6.20 6.22 14.64
N SER A 269 -6.91 6.77 15.65
CA SER A 269 -7.75 6.02 16.56
C SER A 269 -9.23 6.00 16.15
N SER A 270 -9.57 6.52 14.97
CA SER A 270 -10.95 6.59 14.52
C SER A 270 -11.52 5.20 14.22
N ARG A 271 -12.86 5.09 14.33
CA ARG A 271 -13.56 3.86 14.00
C ARG A 271 -13.30 3.40 12.55
N PHE A 272 -13.12 4.35 11.65
CA PHE A 272 -12.91 4.07 10.23
C PHE A 272 -11.47 3.64 9.92
N ALA A 273 -10.47 4.26 10.55
CA ALA A 273 -9.09 3.78 10.46
C ALA A 273 -9.00 2.32 10.96
N HIS A 274 -9.65 2.01 12.08
CA HIS A 274 -9.70 0.63 12.58
C HIS A 274 -10.55 -0.31 11.70
N TRP A 275 -11.56 0.19 10.99
CA TRP A 275 -12.32 -0.59 10.02
C TRP A 275 -11.43 -1.01 8.83
N SER A 276 -10.58 -0.10 8.33
CA SER A 276 -9.66 -0.43 7.24
C SER A 276 -8.67 -1.54 7.63
N LEU A 277 -8.27 -1.61 8.91
CA LEU A 277 -7.40 -2.68 9.42
C LEU A 277 -8.05 -4.07 9.34
N GLN A 278 -9.37 -4.20 9.42
CA GLN A 278 -10.05 -5.49 9.22
C GLN A 278 -9.87 -5.99 7.79
N GLY A 279 -9.98 -5.09 6.80
CA GLY A 279 -9.74 -5.44 5.42
C GLY A 279 -8.27 -5.78 5.14
N ILE A 280 -7.34 -5.11 5.81
CA ILE A 280 -5.91 -5.41 5.76
C ILE A 280 -5.63 -6.78 6.36
N ASP A 281 -6.20 -7.11 7.50
CA ASP A 281 -6.07 -8.42 8.16
C ASP A 281 -6.58 -9.57 7.27
N ASP A 282 -7.68 -9.35 6.54
CA ASP A 282 -8.19 -10.29 5.55
C ASP A 282 -7.20 -10.52 4.39
N VAL A 283 -6.50 -9.47 3.94
CA VAL A 283 -5.45 -9.60 2.90
C VAL A 283 -4.28 -10.41 3.44
N ILE A 284 -3.79 -10.08 4.63
CA ILE A 284 -2.69 -10.83 5.28
C ILE A 284 -3.07 -12.31 5.37
N LYS A 285 -4.29 -12.63 5.80
CA LYS A 285 -4.80 -14.00 5.87
C LYS A 285 -4.79 -14.70 4.52
N ARG A 286 -5.26 -14.05 3.46
CA ARG A 286 -5.29 -14.63 2.10
C ARG A 286 -3.89 -14.91 1.57
N ILE A 287 -2.96 -13.99 1.77
CA ILE A 287 -1.56 -14.15 1.37
C ILE A 287 -0.93 -15.32 2.14
N TYR A 288 -1.03 -15.32 3.47
CA TYR A 288 -0.55 -16.40 4.31
C TYR A 288 -1.07 -17.77 3.89
N GLN A 289 -2.36 -17.88 3.57
CA GLN A 289 -2.98 -19.12 3.11
C GLN A 289 -2.57 -19.52 1.68
N THR A 290 -2.06 -18.57 0.89
CA THR A 290 -1.60 -18.84 -0.49
C THR A 290 -0.14 -19.30 -0.51
N ILE A 291 0.70 -18.84 0.41
CA ILE A 291 2.12 -19.21 0.51
C ILE A 291 2.35 -20.73 0.43
N PRO A 292 1.69 -21.60 1.23
CA PRO A 292 1.93 -23.05 1.16
C PRO A 292 1.49 -23.71 -0.16
N ARG A 293 0.73 -22.96 -0.97
CA ARG A 293 0.23 -23.43 -2.27
C ARG A 293 1.18 -23.10 -3.41
N SER A 294 2.21 -22.29 -3.17
CA SER A 294 3.22 -21.99 -4.18
C SER A 294 3.95 -23.28 -4.61
N PRO A 295 4.05 -23.55 -5.92
CA PRO A 295 4.53 -24.85 -6.37
C PRO A 295 6.04 -24.98 -6.31
N ASN A 296 6.76 -23.89 -6.56
CA ASN A 296 8.17 -23.93 -6.88
C ASN A 296 9.03 -23.06 -5.95
N ARG A 297 8.44 -22.41 -4.94
CA ARG A 297 9.18 -21.57 -3.98
C ARG A 297 8.46 -21.55 -2.63
N GLU A 298 9.22 -21.75 -1.58
CA GLU A 298 8.81 -21.45 -0.21
C GLU A 298 8.97 -19.95 0.05
N TYR A 299 8.18 -19.38 0.97
CA TYR A 299 8.24 -17.96 1.27
C TYR A 299 8.24 -17.67 2.76
N ASP A 300 9.09 -16.74 3.13
CA ASP A 300 9.01 -16.03 4.39
C ASP A 300 8.05 -14.85 4.26
N LEU A 301 7.28 -14.58 5.32
CA LEU A 301 6.32 -13.50 5.36
C LEU A 301 6.73 -12.46 6.42
N TRP A 302 6.95 -11.24 5.98
CA TRP A 302 7.18 -10.08 6.84
C TRP A 302 6.01 -9.11 6.72
N VAL A 303 5.52 -8.65 7.88
CA VAL A 303 4.50 -7.60 7.98
C VAL A 303 5.12 -6.47 8.79
N TYR A 304 5.14 -5.26 8.25
CA TYR A 304 5.74 -4.10 8.91
C TYR A 304 4.98 -2.82 8.60
N SER A 305 5.29 -1.76 9.32
CA SER A 305 4.84 -0.41 9.01
C SER A 305 6.05 0.51 8.87
N ASP A 306 6.00 1.44 7.93
CA ASP A 306 7.08 2.37 7.62
C ASP A 306 7.15 3.54 8.62
N HIS A 307 6.01 4.02 9.08
CA HIS A 307 5.90 5.07 10.11
C HIS A 307 4.66 4.89 10.97
N GLY A 308 4.42 5.80 11.87
CA GLY A 308 3.21 5.88 12.66
C GLY A 308 2.51 7.22 12.46
N GLN A 309 1.30 7.32 12.98
CA GLN A 309 0.57 8.59 13.08
C GLN A 309 0.12 8.81 14.51
N GLU A 310 0.24 10.06 14.96
CA GLU A 310 -0.27 10.51 16.25
C GLU A 310 -1.52 11.36 16.09
N ARG A 311 -2.37 11.34 17.11
CA ARG A 311 -3.56 12.17 17.12
C ARG A 311 -3.18 13.62 17.31
N THR A 312 -3.40 14.46 16.32
CA THR A 312 -3.16 15.88 16.37
C THR A 312 -4.45 16.67 16.26
N THR A 313 -4.42 17.94 16.68
CA THR A 313 -5.50 18.89 16.43
C THR A 313 -4.95 19.93 15.44
N GLY A 314 -5.64 20.12 14.33
CA GLY A 314 -5.24 21.09 13.32
C GLY A 314 -5.07 22.50 13.93
N TYR A 315 -4.00 23.20 13.56
CA TYR A 315 -3.66 24.51 14.09
C TYR A 315 -4.81 25.49 13.94
N GLN A 316 -5.41 25.57 12.77
CA GLN A 316 -6.54 26.44 12.47
C GLN A 316 -7.75 26.12 13.35
N LEU A 317 -8.05 24.86 13.58
CA LEU A 317 -9.16 24.44 14.43
C LEU A 317 -8.95 24.84 15.89
N LYS A 318 -7.69 24.83 16.35
CA LYS A 318 -7.33 25.19 17.74
C LYS A 318 -7.21 26.68 17.95
N HIS A 319 -6.71 27.43 16.95
CA HIS A 319 -6.33 28.84 17.12
C HIS A 319 -7.19 29.81 16.28
N GLY A 320 -8.09 29.32 15.43
CA GLY A 320 -8.98 30.17 14.61
C GLY A 320 -8.33 30.82 13.39
N VAL A 321 -7.00 30.70 13.24
CA VAL A 321 -6.20 31.26 12.14
C VAL A 321 -5.33 30.17 11.52
N THR A 322 -5.00 30.33 10.23
CA THR A 322 -4.07 29.40 9.58
C THR A 322 -2.66 29.51 10.13
N LEU A 323 -1.85 28.47 9.96
CA LEU A 323 -0.43 28.54 10.36
C LEU A 323 0.32 29.63 9.58
N GLU A 324 -0.02 29.80 8.31
CA GLU A 324 0.56 30.84 7.45
C GLU A 324 0.26 32.25 7.99
N GLU A 325 -0.99 32.54 8.36
CA GLU A 325 -1.38 33.82 8.95
C GLU A 325 -0.66 34.06 10.29
N ALA A 326 -0.51 33.01 11.11
CA ALA A 326 0.22 33.11 12.37
C ALA A 326 1.71 33.42 12.14
N VAL A 327 2.35 32.76 11.17
CA VAL A 327 3.75 32.99 10.80
C VAL A 327 3.92 34.41 10.24
N LYS A 328 3.06 34.85 9.31
CA LYS A 328 3.10 36.22 8.78
C LYS A 328 2.97 37.27 9.88
N LYS A 329 2.07 37.04 10.84
CA LYS A 329 1.88 37.94 11.97
C LYS A 329 3.12 38.04 12.86
N VAL A 330 3.86 36.96 13.08
CA VAL A 330 5.08 36.94 13.90
C VAL A 330 6.25 37.69 13.21
N PHE A 331 6.40 37.51 11.91
CA PHE A 331 7.52 38.03 11.17
C PHE A 331 7.28 39.43 10.57
N ASP A 332 6.04 39.94 10.64
CA ASP A 332 5.61 41.25 10.10
C ASP A 332 6.17 41.57 8.70
N THR A 333 6.33 40.52 7.89
CA THR A 333 6.93 40.60 6.56
C THR A 333 5.90 40.23 5.49
N GLN A 334 5.56 41.20 4.65
CA GLN A 334 4.83 41.03 3.39
C GLN A 334 5.57 40.14 2.35
N ALA A 335 6.73 39.59 2.69
CA ALA A 335 7.67 38.92 1.81
C ALA A 335 7.85 37.41 2.05
N VAL A 336 7.14 36.79 2.95
CA VAL A 336 7.12 35.31 3.00
C VAL A 336 6.24 34.84 1.85
N LYS A 337 6.85 34.64 0.68
CA LYS A 337 6.20 33.88 -0.40
C LYS A 337 5.91 32.49 0.20
N SER A 338 4.64 32.18 0.43
CA SER A 338 4.25 30.85 0.84
C SER A 338 4.56 29.92 -0.33
N HIS A 339 5.60 29.12 -0.18
CA HIS A 339 5.79 27.90 -0.96
C HIS A 339 5.01 26.74 -0.30
N VAL A 340 3.98 27.06 0.46
CA VAL A 340 3.02 26.05 0.93
C VAL A 340 2.37 25.53 -0.32
N GLY A 341 2.68 24.31 -0.68
CA GLY A 341 1.96 23.62 -1.75
C GLY A 341 0.47 23.73 -1.45
N ASP A 342 -0.32 23.91 -2.49
CA ASP A 342 -1.77 23.98 -2.41
C ASP A 342 -2.27 23.05 -1.32
N GLU A 343 -3.03 23.58 -0.36
CA GLU A 343 -3.66 22.79 0.71
C GLU A 343 -4.48 21.62 0.16
N ASN A 344 -4.85 21.68 -1.12
CA ASN A 344 -5.54 20.63 -1.87
C ASN A 344 -4.67 19.39 -2.13
N ASN A 345 -3.34 19.47 -1.96
CA ASN A 345 -2.42 18.34 -2.16
C ASN A 345 -1.91 17.73 -0.85
N MET A 346 -2.31 18.23 0.33
CA MET A 346 -2.02 17.63 1.62
C MET A 346 -3.07 16.60 2.08
N ALA A 347 -4.09 16.33 1.27
CA ALA A 347 -5.12 15.34 1.53
C ALA A 347 -4.93 14.05 0.70
N LEU A 348 -3.69 13.78 0.29
CA LEU A 348 -3.29 12.49 -0.28
C LEU A 348 -2.19 11.89 0.57
#